data_f177393c322038e00a31060a3c498dbb
#
_entry.id   f177393c322038e00a31060a3c498dbb
#
_cell.length_a   1.000
_cell.length_b   1.000
_cell.length_c   1.000
_cell.angle_alpha   90.00
_cell.angle_beta   90.00
_cell.angle_gamma   90.00
#
_symmetry.space_group_name_H-M   'P 1'
#
loop_
_entity.id
_entity.type
_entity.pdbx_description
1 polymer ?
#
loop_
_entity_poly.entity_id
_entity_poly.type
_entity_poly.pdbx_seq_one_letter_code
_entity_poly.pdbx_strand_id
1 'polypeptide(L)'
;MRGLLPLSNQEIDDALNSHHDLIAPPSSYAYLISLRALRKPLLVITASSKAAEDLAKEIREFHSDTLEFPAWETLPHERLSPSSDTVAKRISTLQSLQDKSRNWVVIAPIRAVIHRFNSQIINTKPILIDRGAEFDLTELQRELVSFSYSRTDLVERRGEFAVRGGILDIFPPDQNHPIRIDFFGDEIEDLSYFAVADQRTFESISSGVKVLPCRELLITDEIRTKARNLATKYENELLNKISNGMLPEGMESLIPMLVDKLELITASMPKNFESIFNLKK
;
A
#
# COMPACT_ATOMS: atom_id res chain seq x y z
N MET A 1 -19.97 -10.44 13.25
CA MET A 1 -21.38 -10.13 13.64
C MET A 1 -22.15 -9.58 12.45
N ARG A 2 -22.74 -10.45 11.64
CA ARG A 2 -23.60 -10.08 10.49
C ARG A 2 -25.07 -10.00 10.91
N GLY A 3 -25.42 -9.33 11.97
CA GLY A 3 -26.75 -9.50 12.48
C GLY A 3 -27.47 -8.31 13.09
N LEU A 4 -26.93 -7.11 13.02
CA LEU A 4 -27.50 -5.95 13.73
C LEU A 4 -27.73 -4.71 12.87
N LEU A 5 -27.69 -4.84 11.53
CA LEU A 5 -28.18 -3.74 10.71
C LEU A 5 -29.70 -3.84 10.63
N PRO A 6 -30.45 -2.86 11.14
CA PRO A 6 -31.87 -2.81 10.84
C PRO A 6 -32.03 -2.77 9.32
N LEU A 7 -33.01 -3.47 8.82
CA LEU A 7 -33.47 -3.34 7.44
C LEU A 7 -33.50 -1.87 7.06
N SER A 8 -32.97 -1.52 5.90
CA SER A 8 -32.85 -0.13 5.43
C SER A 8 -34.16 0.60 5.65
N ASN A 9 -34.10 1.68 6.42
CA ASN A 9 -35.25 2.55 6.53
C ASN A 9 -35.38 3.29 5.18
N GLN A 10 -36.52 3.18 4.54
CA GLN A 10 -36.77 3.75 3.22
C GLN A 10 -36.52 5.27 3.20
N GLU A 11 -36.77 5.95 4.30
CA GLU A 11 -36.51 7.38 4.45
C GLU A 11 -35.00 7.71 4.40
N ILE A 12 -34.14 6.86 4.98
CA ILE A 12 -32.69 7.00 4.89
C ILE A 12 -32.23 6.77 3.46
N ASP A 13 -32.76 5.75 2.81
CA ASP A 13 -32.45 5.44 1.41
C ASP A 13 -32.85 6.57 0.47
N ASP A 14 -34.02 7.15 0.67
CA ASP A 14 -34.53 8.29 -0.12
C ASP A 14 -33.68 9.54 0.14
N ALA A 15 -33.29 9.81 1.39
CA ALA A 15 -32.38 10.90 1.72
C ALA A 15 -30.99 10.74 1.08
N LEU A 16 -30.42 9.52 1.14
CA LEU A 16 -29.14 9.21 0.51
C LEU A 16 -29.18 9.35 -1.04
N ASN A 17 -30.35 9.18 -1.65
CA ASN A 17 -30.51 9.27 -3.11
C ASN A 17 -30.84 10.68 -3.60
N SER A 18 -31.52 11.48 -2.80
CA SER A 18 -32.09 12.77 -3.21
C SER A 18 -31.27 13.99 -2.80
N HIS A 19 -30.34 13.85 -1.85
CA HIS A 19 -29.63 14.98 -1.27
C HIS A 19 -28.13 14.91 -1.53
N HIS A 20 -27.54 16.05 -1.87
CA HIS A 20 -26.08 16.20 -2.05
C HIS A 20 -25.39 16.46 -0.70
N ASP A 21 -26.08 17.09 0.25
CA ASP A 21 -25.58 17.42 1.58
C ASP A 21 -26.45 16.75 2.64
N LEU A 22 -25.85 15.88 3.45
CA LEU A 22 -26.50 15.21 4.57
C LEU A 22 -25.87 15.68 5.89
N ILE A 23 -26.72 16.14 6.79
CA ILE A 23 -26.33 16.46 8.16
C ILE A 23 -26.79 15.31 9.05
N ALA A 24 -25.84 14.64 9.68
CA ALA A 24 -26.09 13.51 10.57
C ALA A 24 -25.13 13.56 11.78
N PRO A 25 -25.45 12.89 12.88
CA PRO A 25 -24.53 12.71 13.98
C PRO A 25 -23.25 12.00 13.50
N PRO A 26 -22.05 12.41 13.96
CA PRO A 26 -20.79 11.76 13.55
C PRO A 26 -20.79 10.23 13.74
N SER A 27 -21.40 9.72 14.80
CA SER A 27 -21.52 8.29 15.08
C SER A 27 -22.31 7.48 14.05
N SER A 28 -23.07 8.14 13.16
CA SER A 28 -23.83 7.49 12.09
C SER A 28 -23.12 7.51 10.73
N TYR A 29 -21.98 8.21 10.58
CA TYR A 29 -21.30 8.37 9.29
C TYR A 29 -20.85 7.04 8.69
N ALA A 30 -20.22 6.19 9.50
CA ALA A 30 -19.77 4.89 9.05
C ALA A 30 -20.92 4.02 8.51
N TYR A 31 -22.04 4.03 9.20
CA TYR A 31 -23.24 3.30 8.79
C TYR A 31 -23.84 3.85 7.50
N LEU A 32 -24.04 5.16 7.40
CA LEU A 32 -24.62 5.82 6.21
C LEU A 32 -23.73 5.61 4.96
N ILE A 33 -22.42 5.74 5.12
CA ILE A 33 -21.44 5.49 4.05
C ILE A 33 -21.53 4.02 3.60
N SER A 34 -21.62 3.10 4.55
CA SER A 34 -21.72 1.66 4.25
C SER A 34 -22.99 1.31 3.51
N LEU A 35 -24.14 1.92 3.85
CA LEU A 35 -25.38 1.76 3.10
C LEU A 35 -25.24 2.27 1.65
N ARG A 36 -24.57 3.42 1.46
CA ARG A 36 -24.34 3.98 0.13
C ARG A 36 -23.44 3.08 -0.70
N ALA A 37 -22.43 2.45 -0.05
CA ALA A 37 -21.47 1.54 -0.68
C ALA A 37 -22.13 0.25 -1.23
N LEU A 38 -23.27 -0.17 -0.72
CA LEU A 38 -24.01 -1.30 -1.28
C LEU A 38 -24.44 -1.08 -2.74
N ARG A 39 -24.50 0.18 -3.19
CA ARG A 39 -25.01 0.55 -4.52
C ARG A 39 -23.91 0.91 -5.51
N LYS A 40 -22.80 1.50 -5.05
CA LYS A 40 -21.69 1.95 -5.91
C LYS A 40 -20.40 2.12 -5.13
N PRO A 41 -19.25 2.07 -5.82
CA PRO A 41 -17.96 2.37 -5.22
C PRO A 41 -17.91 3.82 -4.71
N LEU A 42 -17.21 4.04 -3.60
CA LEU A 42 -17.12 5.34 -2.95
C LEU A 42 -15.66 5.76 -2.75
N LEU A 43 -15.39 7.05 -2.97
CA LEU A 43 -14.17 7.72 -2.51
C LEU A 43 -14.55 8.68 -1.38
N VAL A 44 -14.21 8.34 -0.15
CA VAL A 44 -14.48 9.16 1.04
C VAL A 44 -13.27 10.02 1.35
N ILE A 45 -13.43 11.33 1.25
CA ILE A 45 -12.35 12.31 1.38
C ILE A 45 -12.44 12.95 2.76
N THR A 46 -11.37 12.84 3.55
CA THR A 46 -11.27 13.38 4.91
C THR A 46 -10.32 14.57 4.98
N ALA A 47 -10.44 15.37 6.01
CA ALA A 47 -9.55 16.53 6.24
C ALA A 47 -8.13 16.10 6.68
N SER A 48 -7.99 14.97 7.37
CA SER A 48 -6.70 14.51 7.93
C SER A 48 -6.53 13.00 7.82
N SER A 49 -5.27 12.54 7.92
CA SER A 49 -4.94 11.11 7.95
C SER A 49 -5.56 10.41 9.16
N LYS A 50 -5.56 11.07 10.32
CA LYS A 50 -6.17 10.50 11.54
C LYS A 50 -7.68 10.28 11.36
N ALA A 51 -8.39 11.26 10.77
CA ALA A 51 -9.81 11.10 10.48
C ALA A 51 -10.08 9.98 9.46
N ALA A 52 -9.18 9.78 8.49
CA ALA A 52 -9.26 8.68 7.54
C ALA A 52 -9.13 7.32 8.23
N GLU A 53 -8.12 7.15 9.07
CA GLU A 53 -7.89 5.92 9.84
C GLU A 53 -9.07 5.56 10.75
N ASP A 54 -9.55 6.53 11.53
CA ASP A 54 -10.63 6.29 12.47
C ASP A 54 -11.92 5.91 11.73
N LEU A 55 -12.27 6.66 10.68
CA LEU A 55 -13.43 6.37 9.86
C LEU A 55 -13.32 5.02 9.13
N ALA A 56 -12.13 4.66 8.65
CA ALA A 56 -11.90 3.37 8.00
C ALA A 56 -12.13 2.20 8.94
N LYS A 57 -11.69 2.31 10.21
CA LYS A 57 -11.94 1.29 11.24
C LYS A 57 -13.45 1.12 11.49
N GLU A 58 -14.17 2.25 11.62
CA GLU A 58 -15.61 2.21 11.84
C GLU A 58 -16.38 1.62 10.65
N ILE A 59 -16.02 1.99 9.41
CA ILE A 59 -16.70 1.48 8.21
C ILE A 59 -16.45 -0.02 8.02
N ARG A 60 -15.27 -0.55 8.35
CA ARG A 60 -14.97 -1.98 8.23
C ARG A 60 -15.90 -2.87 9.06
N GLU A 61 -16.47 -2.37 10.14
CA GLU A 61 -17.46 -3.11 10.93
C GLU A 61 -18.77 -3.38 10.15
N PHE A 62 -19.07 -2.54 9.15
CA PHE A 62 -20.29 -2.63 8.34
C PHE A 62 -20.03 -3.07 6.89
N HIS A 63 -18.85 -2.74 6.34
CA HIS A 63 -18.50 -2.96 4.94
C HIS A 63 -17.05 -3.47 4.83
N SER A 64 -16.89 -4.75 4.53
CA SER A 64 -15.56 -5.40 4.49
C SER A 64 -14.67 -4.89 3.34
N ASP A 65 -15.26 -4.46 2.21
CA ASP A 65 -14.53 -3.96 1.05
C ASP A 65 -14.11 -2.49 1.26
N THR A 66 -13.41 -2.23 2.38
CA THR A 66 -12.96 -0.91 2.80
C THR A 66 -11.44 -0.81 2.73
N LEU A 67 -10.95 0.14 1.96
CA LEU A 67 -9.53 0.39 1.69
C LEU A 67 -9.10 1.76 2.21
N GLU A 68 -7.86 1.86 2.65
CA GLU A 68 -7.24 3.13 3.03
C GLU A 68 -6.19 3.53 1.99
N PHE A 69 -6.25 4.77 1.53
CA PHE A 69 -5.22 5.36 0.68
C PHE A 69 -4.57 6.53 1.42
N PRO A 70 -3.53 6.27 2.26
CA PRO A 70 -2.94 7.29 3.11
C PRO A 70 -2.15 8.33 2.32
N ALA A 71 -2.00 9.53 2.88
CA ALA A 71 -1.02 10.50 2.40
C ALA A 71 0.39 10.13 2.86
N TRP A 72 1.40 10.53 2.09
CA TRP A 72 2.76 10.49 2.60
C TRP A 72 2.90 11.37 3.83
N GLU A 73 3.66 10.92 4.80
CA GLU A 73 3.97 11.66 6.03
C GLU A 73 4.92 12.82 5.73
N THR A 74 5.78 12.61 4.71
CA THR A 74 6.81 13.55 4.28
C THR A 74 6.27 14.58 3.29
N LEU A 75 6.95 15.72 3.22
CA LEU A 75 6.68 16.75 2.22
C LEU A 75 7.73 16.71 1.10
N PRO A 76 7.40 17.15 -0.12
CA PRO A 76 8.31 17.07 -1.26
C PRO A 76 9.67 17.76 -1.07
N HIS A 77 9.75 18.74 -0.17
CA HIS A 77 11.01 19.46 0.13
C HIS A 77 11.81 18.83 1.29
N GLU A 78 11.20 17.91 2.03
CA GLU A 78 11.87 17.09 3.02
C GLU A 78 12.62 15.98 2.27
N ARG A 79 13.92 15.87 2.52
CA ARG A 79 14.75 14.82 1.91
C ARG A 79 14.55 13.47 2.62
N LEU A 80 13.30 13.12 2.87
CA LEU A 80 12.86 11.91 3.55
C LEU A 80 11.91 11.14 2.64
N SER A 81 12.00 9.84 2.69
CA SER A 81 11.07 8.94 2.02
C SER A 81 9.86 8.65 2.91
N PRO A 82 8.68 8.37 2.32
CA PRO A 82 7.54 7.90 3.09
C PRO A 82 7.85 6.54 3.73
N SER A 83 7.18 6.22 4.84
CA SER A 83 7.35 4.94 5.51
C SER A 83 6.92 3.78 4.60
N SER A 84 7.59 2.63 4.76
CA SER A 84 7.23 1.41 4.02
C SER A 84 5.77 0.99 4.26
N ASP A 85 5.24 1.21 5.46
CA ASP A 85 3.82 0.95 5.80
C ASP A 85 2.86 1.78 4.95
N THR A 86 3.12 3.08 4.81
CA THR A 86 2.33 3.99 3.98
C THR A 86 2.39 3.58 2.52
N VAL A 87 3.59 3.27 2.01
CA VAL A 87 3.79 2.80 0.64
C VAL A 87 3.02 1.50 0.38
N ALA A 88 3.12 0.53 1.28
CA ALA A 88 2.43 -0.75 1.13
C ALA A 88 0.90 -0.61 1.14
N LYS A 89 0.34 0.19 2.04
CA LYS A 89 -1.10 0.46 2.06
C LYS A 89 -1.57 1.09 0.74
N ARG A 90 -0.80 2.03 0.20
CA ARG A 90 -1.12 2.68 -1.07
C ARG A 90 -1.05 1.69 -2.25
N ILE A 91 0.03 0.90 -2.35
CA ILE A 91 0.18 -0.12 -3.40
C ILE A 91 -0.92 -1.18 -3.29
N SER A 92 -1.19 -1.69 -2.09
CA SER A 92 -2.25 -2.69 -1.86
C SER A 92 -3.63 -2.15 -2.26
N THR A 93 -3.94 -0.90 -1.90
CA THR A 93 -5.18 -0.23 -2.31
C THR A 93 -5.28 -0.13 -3.83
N LEU A 94 -4.22 0.33 -4.50
CA LEU A 94 -4.19 0.45 -5.97
C LEU A 94 -4.34 -0.89 -6.67
N GLN A 95 -3.73 -1.95 -6.14
CA GLN A 95 -3.87 -3.31 -6.67
C GLN A 95 -5.29 -3.85 -6.44
N SER A 96 -5.87 -3.66 -5.25
CA SER A 96 -7.25 -4.06 -4.97
C SER A 96 -8.26 -3.40 -5.90
N LEU A 97 -8.03 -2.12 -6.23
CA LEU A 97 -8.85 -1.36 -7.17
C LEU A 97 -8.79 -1.86 -8.63
N GLN A 98 -7.93 -2.83 -8.96
CA GLN A 98 -7.99 -3.50 -10.28
C GLN A 98 -9.23 -4.40 -10.40
N ASP A 99 -9.75 -4.93 -9.31
CA ASP A 99 -11.05 -5.60 -9.29
C ASP A 99 -12.18 -4.55 -9.33
N LYS A 100 -12.63 -4.25 -10.55
CA LYS A 100 -13.70 -3.28 -10.81
C LYS A 100 -15.11 -3.82 -10.54
N SER A 101 -15.24 -5.10 -10.18
CA SER A 101 -16.53 -5.74 -9.89
C SER A 101 -17.05 -5.42 -8.49
N ARG A 102 -16.18 -4.96 -7.60
CA ARG A 102 -16.51 -4.68 -6.19
C ARG A 102 -16.89 -3.22 -5.97
N ASN A 103 -17.77 -3.02 -5.01
CA ASN A 103 -18.13 -1.68 -4.52
C ASN A 103 -17.16 -1.24 -3.42
N TRP A 104 -15.92 -0.94 -3.79
CA TRP A 104 -14.89 -0.49 -2.88
C TRP A 104 -15.27 0.83 -2.19
N VAL A 105 -15.02 0.92 -0.90
CA VAL A 105 -14.98 2.17 -0.15
C VAL A 105 -13.53 2.54 0.08
N VAL A 106 -13.05 3.52 -0.66
CA VAL A 106 -11.69 4.04 -0.50
C VAL A 106 -11.74 5.28 0.38
N ILE A 107 -11.02 5.27 1.49
CA ILE A 107 -10.93 6.40 2.40
C ILE A 107 -9.56 7.03 2.27
N ALA A 108 -9.52 8.32 1.98
CA ALA A 108 -8.30 9.05 1.74
C ALA A 108 -8.35 10.48 2.31
N PRO A 109 -7.31 10.95 2.99
CA PRO A 109 -7.19 12.37 3.31
C PRO A 109 -7.02 13.18 2.03
N ILE A 110 -7.49 14.44 2.04
CA ILE A 110 -7.42 15.32 0.87
C ILE A 110 -6.00 15.41 0.27
N ARG A 111 -4.96 15.39 1.11
CA ARG A 111 -3.55 15.39 0.66
C ARG A 111 -3.23 14.17 -0.22
N ALA A 112 -3.76 12.99 0.10
CA ALA A 112 -3.55 11.78 -0.70
C ALA A 112 -4.31 11.86 -2.04
N VAL A 113 -5.52 12.43 -2.04
CA VAL A 113 -6.36 12.54 -3.25
C VAL A 113 -5.74 13.44 -4.30
N ILE A 114 -5.12 14.56 -3.89
CA ILE A 114 -4.47 15.51 -4.79
C ILE A 114 -3.02 15.13 -5.13
N HIS A 115 -2.44 14.17 -4.41
CA HIS A 115 -1.08 13.70 -4.63
C HIS A 115 -1.04 12.69 -5.77
N ARG A 116 -0.25 13.00 -6.81
CA ARG A 116 -0.05 12.12 -7.95
C ARG A 116 0.92 11.01 -7.61
N PHE A 117 0.67 9.82 -8.08
CA PHE A 117 1.53 8.65 -7.89
C PHE A 117 1.98 8.07 -9.22
N ASN A 118 3.04 7.26 -9.19
CA ASN A 118 3.53 6.50 -10.33
C ASN A 118 2.55 5.37 -10.67
N SER A 119 1.80 5.50 -11.79
CA SER A 119 0.81 4.49 -12.16
C SER A 119 1.41 3.15 -12.59
N GLN A 120 2.69 3.09 -12.93
CA GLN A 120 3.36 1.83 -13.28
C GLN A 120 3.45 0.86 -12.09
N ILE A 121 3.45 1.38 -10.84
CA ILE A 121 3.50 0.55 -9.63
C ILE A 121 2.30 -0.40 -9.53
N ILE A 122 1.16 -0.05 -10.11
CA ILE A 122 -0.04 -0.89 -10.13
C ILE A 122 0.21 -2.21 -10.87
N ASN A 123 1.05 -2.17 -11.92
CA ASN A 123 1.35 -3.32 -12.77
C ASN A 123 2.47 -4.22 -12.18
N THR A 124 3.10 -3.79 -11.10
CA THR A 124 4.13 -4.60 -10.44
C THR A 124 3.49 -5.81 -9.80
N LYS A 125 3.82 -6.99 -10.33
CA LYS A 125 3.32 -8.24 -9.76
C LYS A 125 4.01 -8.48 -8.42
N PRO A 126 3.26 -8.84 -7.37
CA PRO A 126 3.87 -9.22 -6.10
C PRO A 126 4.66 -10.52 -6.28
N ILE A 127 5.68 -10.71 -5.45
CA ILE A 127 6.33 -12.01 -5.30
C ILE A 127 5.40 -12.87 -4.46
N LEU A 128 5.01 -14.03 -4.98
CA LEU A 128 4.16 -14.99 -4.27
C LEU A 128 5.05 -16.11 -3.73
N ILE A 129 5.06 -16.28 -2.44
CA ILE A 129 5.88 -17.25 -1.71
C ILE A 129 4.95 -18.26 -1.06
N ASP A 130 4.94 -19.48 -1.58
CA ASP A 130 4.10 -20.56 -1.09
C ASP A 130 4.96 -21.71 -0.60
N ARG A 131 4.50 -22.44 0.40
CA ARG A 131 5.15 -23.68 0.85
C ARG A 131 5.16 -24.71 -0.27
N GLY A 132 6.31 -25.39 -0.48
CA GLY A 132 6.52 -26.33 -1.56
C GLY A 132 6.83 -25.70 -2.92
N ALA A 133 6.89 -24.37 -3.01
CA ALA A 133 7.33 -23.68 -4.22
C ALA A 133 8.86 -23.76 -4.34
N GLU A 134 9.34 -23.81 -5.59
CA GLU A 134 10.77 -23.76 -5.89
C GLU A 134 11.21 -22.34 -6.19
N PHE A 135 12.25 -21.87 -5.51
CA PHE A 135 12.90 -20.58 -5.73
C PHE A 135 14.42 -20.72 -5.64
N ASP A 136 15.15 -20.21 -6.62
CA ASP A 136 16.57 -19.91 -6.43
C ASP A 136 16.70 -18.77 -5.39
N LEU A 137 17.29 -19.11 -4.25
CA LEU A 137 17.47 -18.16 -3.14
C LEU A 137 18.22 -16.90 -3.57
N THR A 138 19.17 -17.02 -4.50
CA THR A 138 19.94 -15.86 -5.02
C THR A 138 19.07 -14.97 -5.91
N GLU A 139 18.19 -15.57 -6.71
CA GLU A 139 17.24 -14.83 -7.55
C GLU A 139 16.21 -14.11 -6.69
N LEU A 140 15.65 -14.79 -5.69
CA LEU A 140 14.71 -14.18 -4.74
C LEU A 140 15.34 -12.98 -4.01
N GLN A 141 16.62 -13.06 -3.61
CA GLN A 141 17.32 -11.91 -3.03
C GLN A 141 17.42 -10.74 -4.02
N ARG A 142 17.69 -11.00 -5.30
CA ARG A 142 17.74 -9.94 -6.33
C ARG A 142 16.36 -9.29 -6.53
N GLU A 143 15.31 -10.10 -6.54
CA GLU A 143 13.93 -9.59 -6.64
C GLU A 143 13.57 -8.72 -5.43
N LEU A 144 13.91 -9.14 -4.20
CA LEU A 144 13.70 -8.34 -3.00
C LEU A 144 14.45 -7.00 -3.07
N VAL A 145 15.70 -6.99 -3.53
CA VAL A 145 16.44 -5.74 -3.75
C VAL A 145 15.75 -4.87 -4.81
N SER A 146 15.26 -5.45 -5.90
CA SER A 146 14.51 -4.71 -6.93
C SER A 146 13.20 -4.12 -6.39
N PHE A 147 12.60 -4.75 -5.38
CA PHE A 147 11.42 -4.28 -4.63
C PHE A 147 11.79 -3.27 -3.53
N SER A 148 13.05 -2.85 -3.51
CA SER A 148 13.58 -1.87 -2.56
C SER A 148 13.64 -2.34 -1.11
N TYR A 149 13.77 -3.66 -0.89
CA TYR A 149 14.13 -4.18 0.41
C TYR A 149 15.61 -3.97 0.70
N SER A 150 15.93 -3.67 1.95
CA SER A 150 17.30 -3.51 2.42
C SER A 150 17.81 -4.83 3.01
N ARG A 151 18.97 -5.29 2.54
CA ARG A 151 19.63 -6.44 3.15
C ARG A 151 20.30 -6.05 4.46
N THR A 152 20.04 -6.82 5.51
CA THR A 152 20.59 -6.64 6.86
C THR A 152 21.12 -7.96 7.40
N ASP A 153 21.85 -7.91 8.52
CA ASP A 153 22.26 -9.12 9.22
C ASP A 153 21.13 -9.68 10.09
N LEU A 154 20.25 -8.82 10.57
CA LEU A 154 19.10 -9.16 11.42
C LEU A 154 17.91 -8.30 11.00
N VAL A 155 16.74 -8.94 10.81
CA VAL A 155 15.51 -8.25 10.43
C VAL A 155 14.83 -7.67 11.66
N GLU A 156 14.71 -6.35 11.70
CA GLU A 156 14.08 -5.61 12.79
C GLU A 156 12.95 -4.70 12.32
N ARG A 157 12.99 -4.25 11.05
CA ARG A 157 12.08 -3.25 10.50
C ARG A 157 11.43 -3.73 9.23
N ARG A 158 10.24 -3.21 8.95
CA ARG A 158 9.57 -3.42 7.66
C ARG A 158 10.44 -2.95 6.50
N GLY A 159 10.48 -3.77 5.43
CA GLY A 159 11.33 -3.52 4.27
C GLY A 159 12.76 -4.05 4.41
N GLU A 160 13.06 -4.82 5.44
CA GLU A 160 14.34 -5.52 5.61
C GLU A 160 14.23 -6.99 5.26
N PHE A 161 15.35 -7.57 4.82
CA PHE A 161 15.53 -9.01 4.70
C PHE A 161 16.94 -9.43 5.12
N ALA A 162 17.08 -10.65 5.60
CA ALA A 162 18.34 -11.27 5.97
C ALA A 162 18.42 -12.70 5.44
N VAL A 163 19.62 -13.17 5.10
CA VAL A 163 19.85 -14.55 4.65
C VAL A 163 20.95 -15.18 5.49
N ARG A 164 20.64 -16.35 6.04
CA ARG A 164 21.57 -17.14 6.86
C ARG A 164 21.47 -18.63 6.50
N GLY A 165 22.43 -19.10 5.69
CA GLY A 165 22.36 -20.46 5.16
C GLY A 165 21.15 -20.66 4.26
N GLY A 166 20.31 -21.65 4.55
CA GLY A 166 19.04 -21.90 3.84
C GLY A 166 17.84 -21.15 4.43
N ILE A 167 18.04 -20.11 5.26
CA ILE A 167 16.97 -19.34 5.86
C ILE A 167 16.95 -17.92 5.28
N LEU A 168 15.79 -17.48 4.82
CA LEU A 168 15.53 -16.10 4.45
C LEU A 168 14.48 -15.52 5.40
N ASP A 169 14.88 -14.52 6.17
CA ASP A 169 14.01 -13.72 7.01
C ASP A 169 13.62 -12.45 6.25
N ILE A 170 12.33 -12.10 6.22
CA ILE A 170 11.81 -10.91 5.55
C ILE A 170 10.74 -10.22 6.39
N PHE A 171 10.70 -8.89 6.39
CA PHE A 171 9.59 -8.15 6.98
C PHE A 171 8.82 -7.37 5.90
N PRO A 172 7.80 -7.99 5.28
CA PRO A 172 6.97 -7.30 4.31
C PRO A 172 6.26 -6.10 4.96
N PRO A 173 6.12 -4.98 4.23
CA PRO A 173 5.60 -3.74 4.82
C PRO A 173 4.11 -3.79 5.18
N ASP A 174 3.34 -4.71 4.60
CA ASP A 174 1.92 -4.94 4.88
C ASP A 174 1.66 -5.98 5.99
N GLN A 175 2.73 -6.62 6.51
CA GLN A 175 2.62 -7.64 7.54
C GLN A 175 2.82 -7.06 8.95
N ASN A 176 2.15 -7.67 9.95
CA ASN A 176 2.32 -7.28 11.35
C ASN A 176 3.58 -7.86 11.99
N HIS A 177 4.06 -8.98 11.48
CA HIS A 177 5.23 -9.70 11.96
C HIS A 177 6.14 -10.06 10.78
N PRO A 178 7.46 -10.13 11.01
CA PRO A 178 8.37 -10.65 10.00
C PRO A 178 8.16 -12.15 9.79
N ILE A 179 8.60 -12.63 8.64
CA ILE A 179 8.38 -13.98 8.15
C ILE A 179 9.72 -14.64 7.94
N ARG A 180 9.86 -15.87 8.46
CA ARG A 180 10.96 -16.77 8.19
C ARG A 180 10.56 -17.76 7.13
N ILE A 181 11.41 -17.93 6.14
CA ILE A 181 11.27 -18.83 5.01
C ILE A 181 12.42 -19.82 5.11
N ASP A 182 12.12 -21.07 5.42
CA ASP A 182 13.09 -22.14 5.51
C ASP A 182 13.16 -22.87 4.17
N PHE A 183 14.37 -23.00 3.62
CA PHE A 183 14.65 -23.67 2.36
C PHE A 183 15.34 -25.01 2.57
N PHE A 184 14.88 -26.04 1.84
CA PHE A 184 15.60 -27.27 1.64
C PHE A 184 16.04 -27.35 0.16
N GLY A 185 17.31 -27.01 -0.12
CA GLY A 185 17.76 -26.75 -1.49
C GLY A 185 17.06 -25.51 -2.05
N ASP A 186 16.35 -25.66 -3.16
CA ASP A 186 15.58 -24.59 -3.80
C ASP A 186 14.08 -24.66 -3.43
N GLU A 187 13.65 -25.67 -2.66
CA GLU A 187 12.26 -25.82 -2.22
C GLU A 187 12.01 -25.09 -0.90
N ILE A 188 10.90 -24.38 -0.81
CA ILE A 188 10.42 -23.77 0.44
C ILE A 188 9.79 -24.86 1.31
N GLU A 189 10.49 -25.24 2.38
CA GLU A 189 10.03 -26.28 3.31
C GLU A 189 8.99 -25.75 4.29
N ASP A 190 9.24 -24.57 4.89
CA ASP A 190 8.32 -23.97 5.86
C ASP A 190 8.28 -22.44 5.78
N LEU A 191 7.12 -21.89 6.22
CA LEU A 191 6.87 -20.48 6.36
C LEU A 191 6.32 -20.21 7.76
N SER A 192 6.95 -19.30 8.51
CA SER A 192 6.49 -18.98 9.86
C SER A 192 6.70 -17.52 10.23
N TYR A 193 5.80 -16.98 11.05
CA TYR A 193 6.01 -15.69 11.70
C TYR A 193 7.04 -15.82 12.82
N PHE A 194 7.85 -14.78 13.00
CA PHE A 194 8.76 -14.69 14.15
C PHE A 194 8.67 -13.34 14.85
N ALA A 195 9.09 -13.31 16.11
CA ALA A 195 9.12 -12.10 16.91
C ALA A 195 10.46 -11.37 16.70
N VAL A 196 10.40 -10.06 16.45
CA VAL A 196 11.61 -9.20 16.29
C VAL A 196 12.49 -9.25 17.54
N ALA A 197 11.86 -9.26 18.74
CA ALA A 197 12.57 -9.11 20.00
C ALA A 197 13.56 -10.24 20.33
N ASP A 198 13.24 -11.48 19.99
CA ASP A 198 14.05 -12.67 20.30
C ASP A 198 14.33 -13.56 19.09
N GLN A 199 13.82 -13.18 17.91
CA GLN A 199 14.02 -13.89 16.64
C GLN A 199 13.44 -15.31 16.61
N ARG A 200 12.51 -15.64 17.53
CA ARG A 200 11.88 -16.95 17.62
C ARG A 200 10.58 -17.00 16.81
N THR A 201 10.42 -18.09 16.07
CA THR A 201 9.15 -18.39 15.38
C THR A 201 8.06 -18.74 16.40
N PHE A 202 6.83 -18.34 16.12
CA PHE A 202 5.70 -18.59 17.03
C PHE A 202 4.44 -19.10 16.31
N GLU A 203 4.30 -18.91 15.01
CA GLU A 203 3.12 -19.34 14.25
C GLU A 203 3.53 -19.74 12.83
N SER A 204 3.08 -20.91 12.36
CA SER A 204 3.29 -21.36 10.99
C SER A 204 2.25 -20.75 10.06
N ILE A 205 2.68 -20.41 8.84
CA ILE A 205 1.85 -19.79 7.79
C ILE A 205 1.42 -20.88 6.81
N SER A 206 0.12 -21.20 6.81
CA SER A 206 -0.46 -22.21 5.91
C SER A 206 -0.90 -21.67 4.55
N SER A 207 -1.22 -20.37 4.48
CA SER A 207 -1.55 -19.67 3.23
C SER A 207 -0.32 -18.92 2.77
N GLY A 208 0.10 -19.05 1.54
CA GLY A 208 1.30 -18.36 1.03
C GLY A 208 1.37 -16.86 1.37
N VAL A 209 2.53 -16.28 1.15
CA VAL A 209 2.84 -14.88 1.46
C VAL A 209 2.93 -14.09 0.17
N LYS A 210 2.28 -12.91 0.17
CA LYS A 210 2.36 -11.94 -0.91
C LYS A 210 3.32 -10.83 -0.50
N VAL A 211 4.44 -10.69 -1.22
CA VAL A 211 5.45 -9.67 -0.94
C VAL A 211 5.28 -8.49 -1.89
N LEU A 212 5.04 -7.31 -1.31
CA LEU A 212 4.86 -6.04 -2.03
C LEU A 212 6.15 -5.22 -2.02
N PRO A 213 6.33 -4.29 -3.01
CA PRO A 213 7.44 -3.35 -2.99
C PRO A 213 7.40 -2.41 -1.76
N CYS A 214 8.58 -1.99 -1.31
CA CYS A 214 8.75 -1.06 -0.19
C CYS A 214 8.74 0.41 -0.61
N ARG A 215 8.81 0.70 -1.92
CA ARG A 215 8.87 2.06 -2.49
C ARG A 215 7.92 2.20 -3.68
N GLU A 216 7.37 3.40 -3.89
CA GLU A 216 6.56 3.70 -5.09
C GLU A 216 7.41 3.96 -6.34
N LEU A 217 8.68 4.29 -6.17
CA LEU A 217 9.67 4.40 -7.24
C LEU A 217 10.61 3.20 -7.19
N LEU A 218 10.45 2.26 -8.11
CA LEU A 218 11.38 1.15 -8.29
C LEU A 218 12.51 1.55 -9.24
N ILE A 219 13.75 1.23 -8.87
CA ILE A 219 14.93 1.59 -9.66
C ILE A 219 15.19 0.54 -10.74
N THR A 220 14.40 0.62 -11.81
CA THR A 220 14.58 -0.17 -13.03
C THR A 220 15.74 0.38 -13.89
N ASP A 221 16.20 -0.37 -14.89
CA ASP A 221 17.20 0.09 -15.84
C ASP A 221 16.75 1.33 -16.63
N GLU A 222 15.44 1.44 -16.89
CA GLU A 222 14.84 2.64 -17.51
C GLU A 222 14.99 3.85 -16.58
N ILE A 223 14.63 3.72 -15.32
CA ILE A 223 14.75 4.80 -14.30
C ILE A 223 16.23 5.19 -14.12
N ARG A 224 17.13 4.21 -14.05
CA ARG A 224 18.59 4.47 -13.97
C ARG A 224 19.10 5.25 -15.17
N THR A 225 18.65 4.88 -16.37
CA THR A 225 19.04 5.58 -17.60
C THR A 225 18.52 7.01 -17.63
N LYS A 226 17.24 7.22 -17.27
CA LYS A 226 16.66 8.57 -17.15
C LYS A 226 17.40 9.40 -16.10
N ALA A 227 17.67 8.83 -14.92
CA ALA A 227 18.42 9.51 -13.87
C ALA A 227 19.81 9.92 -14.34
N ARG A 228 20.53 9.07 -15.08
CA ARG A 228 21.85 9.39 -15.66
C ARG A 228 21.78 10.56 -16.63
N ASN A 229 20.80 10.55 -17.54
CA ASN A 229 20.61 11.64 -18.51
C ASN A 229 20.25 12.97 -17.83
N LEU A 230 19.44 12.91 -16.76
CA LEU A 230 19.10 14.10 -15.99
C LEU A 230 20.27 14.58 -15.13
N ALA A 231 21.07 13.69 -14.57
CA ALA A 231 22.25 14.03 -13.78
C ALA A 231 23.32 14.80 -14.60
N THR A 232 23.41 14.54 -15.90
CA THR A 232 24.31 15.33 -16.79
C THR A 232 23.81 16.75 -17.02
N LYS A 233 22.50 16.99 -16.85
CA LYS A 233 21.85 18.30 -17.07
C LYS A 233 21.70 19.09 -15.77
N TYR A 234 21.46 18.41 -14.67
CA TYR A 234 21.22 18.97 -13.36
C TYR A 234 22.23 18.39 -12.36
N GLU A 235 23.03 19.22 -11.73
CA GLU A 235 23.94 18.78 -10.65
C GLU A 235 23.12 18.38 -9.41
N ASN A 236 22.66 17.14 -9.38
CA ASN A 236 21.82 16.62 -8.30
C ASN A 236 22.37 15.29 -7.79
N GLU A 237 22.73 15.25 -6.51
CA GLU A 237 23.32 14.07 -5.85
C GLU A 237 22.35 12.85 -5.85
N LEU A 238 21.04 13.10 -5.68
CA LEU A 238 20.05 12.00 -5.70
C LEU A 238 19.99 11.34 -7.07
N LEU A 239 20.01 12.12 -8.16
CA LEU A 239 20.02 11.59 -9.54
C LEU A 239 21.26 10.73 -9.78
N ASN A 240 22.44 11.16 -9.29
CA ASN A 240 23.67 10.40 -9.39
C ASN A 240 23.58 9.06 -8.63
N LYS A 241 23.04 9.06 -7.40
CA LYS A 241 22.83 7.84 -6.61
C LYS A 241 21.86 6.88 -7.31
N ILE A 242 20.72 7.38 -7.80
CA ILE A 242 19.71 6.58 -8.53
C ILE A 242 20.32 5.99 -9.81
N SER A 243 21.09 6.75 -10.59
CA SER A 243 21.74 6.26 -11.81
C SER A 243 22.72 5.10 -11.56
N ASN A 244 23.28 5.03 -10.36
CA ASN A 244 24.13 3.94 -9.89
C ASN A 244 23.36 2.79 -9.20
N GLY A 245 22.02 2.84 -9.19
CA GLY A 245 21.19 1.80 -8.61
C GLY A 245 21.02 1.89 -7.09
N MET A 246 21.43 3.01 -6.48
CA MET A 246 21.24 3.22 -5.03
C MET A 246 19.82 3.72 -4.73
N LEU A 247 19.35 3.45 -3.52
CA LEU A 247 18.03 3.84 -2.98
C LEU A 247 18.19 4.99 -1.96
N PRO A 248 18.52 6.23 -2.39
CA PRO A 248 18.72 7.31 -1.45
C PRO A 248 17.39 7.75 -0.80
N GLU A 249 17.47 8.20 0.45
CA GLU A 249 16.33 8.84 1.12
C GLU A 249 15.86 10.08 0.34
N GLY A 250 14.54 10.24 0.25
CA GLY A 250 13.89 11.34 -0.46
C GLY A 250 13.88 11.23 -1.98
N MET A 251 14.26 10.06 -2.53
CA MET A 251 14.22 9.82 -3.99
C MET A 251 12.81 9.98 -4.59
N GLU A 252 11.78 9.80 -3.80
CA GLU A 252 10.39 9.95 -4.22
C GLU A 252 10.07 11.39 -4.68
N SER A 253 10.81 12.39 -4.19
CA SER A 253 10.68 13.77 -4.66
C SER A 253 11.02 13.93 -6.15
N LEU A 254 11.76 12.98 -6.72
CA LEU A 254 12.16 12.97 -8.13
C LEU A 254 11.21 12.17 -9.03
N ILE A 255 10.18 11.52 -8.48
CA ILE A 255 9.17 10.79 -9.26
C ILE A 255 8.66 11.61 -10.46
N PRO A 256 8.29 12.91 -10.32
CA PRO A 256 7.80 13.69 -11.45
C PRO A 256 8.81 13.89 -12.60
N MET A 257 10.10 13.73 -12.33
CA MET A 257 11.16 13.85 -13.34
C MET A 257 11.55 12.49 -13.95
N LEU A 258 11.36 11.41 -13.21
CA LEU A 258 11.82 10.08 -13.57
C LEU A 258 10.73 9.21 -14.21
N VAL A 259 9.46 9.55 -13.97
CA VAL A 259 8.31 8.75 -14.41
C VAL A 259 7.48 9.52 -15.41
N ASP A 260 7.09 8.86 -16.52
CA ASP A 260 6.36 9.51 -17.61
C ASP A 260 4.87 9.71 -17.30
N LYS A 261 4.29 8.82 -16.49
CA LYS A 261 2.86 8.83 -16.23
C LYS A 261 2.56 8.91 -14.74
N LEU A 262 1.97 10.03 -14.37
CA LEU A 262 1.49 10.30 -13.01
C LEU A 262 -0.03 10.41 -13.00
N GLU A 263 -0.66 9.68 -12.08
CA GLU A 263 -2.11 9.64 -11.94
C GLU A 263 -2.57 10.03 -10.54
N LEU A 264 -3.83 10.45 -10.44
CA LEU A 264 -4.52 10.62 -9.15
C LEU A 264 -5.25 9.32 -8.80
N ILE A 265 -5.56 9.10 -7.52
CA ILE A 265 -6.32 7.92 -7.07
C ILE A 265 -7.65 7.78 -7.82
N THR A 266 -8.28 8.89 -8.22
CA THR A 266 -9.52 8.91 -8.97
C THR A 266 -9.42 8.17 -10.31
N ALA A 267 -8.26 8.12 -10.94
CA ALA A 267 -8.03 7.36 -12.18
C ALA A 267 -8.09 5.84 -11.95
N SER A 268 -7.79 5.40 -10.72
CA SER A 268 -7.84 3.99 -10.32
C SER A 268 -9.21 3.56 -9.81
N MET A 269 -10.13 4.48 -9.54
CA MET A 269 -11.50 4.16 -9.12
C MET A 269 -12.31 3.53 -10.26
N PRO A 270 -13.34 2.70 -9.96
CA PRO A 270 -14.35 2.30 -10.96
C PRO A 270 -15.04 3.53 -11.55
N LYS A 271 -15.42 3.47 -12.85
CA LYS A 271 -15.98 4.65 -13.57
C LYS A 271 -17.24 5.27 -12.95
N ASN A 272 -18.01 4.46 -12.22
CA ASN A 272 -19.27 4.85 -11.58
C ASN A 272 -19.12 5.24 -10.11
N PHE A 273 -17.89 5.49 -9.64
CA PHE A 273 -17.68 5.86 -8.25
C PHE A 273 -18.31 7.23 -7.89
N GLU A 274 -18.59 7.39 -6.63
CA GLU A 274 -19.08 8.65 -6.05
C GLU A 274 -18.08 9.17 -5.02
N SER A 275 -17.89 10.49 -4.95
CA SER A 275 -17.04 11.12 -3.94
C SER A 275 -17.89 11.66 -2.80
N ILE A 276 -17.51 11.33 -1.57
CA ILE A 276 -18.11 11.85 -0.35
C ILE A 276 -17.07 12.68 0.40
N PHE A 277 -17.41 13.91 0.74
CA PHE A 277 -16.53 14.81 1.48
C PHE A 277 -16.89 14.80 2.97
N ASN A 278 -16.01 14.29 3.81
CA ASN A 278 -16.10 14.34 5.25
C ASN A 278 -14.98 15.23 5.80
N LEU A 279 -15.15 16.55 5.65
CA LEU A 279 -14.13 17.56 5.95
C LEU A 279 -14.30 18.21 7.32
N LYS A 280 -15.20 17.73 8.18
CA LYS A 280 -15.32 18.26 9.54
C LYS A 280 -14.07 17.95 10.34
N LYS A 281 -13.60 18.98 11.07
CA LYS A 281 -12.45 18.89 11.99
C LYS A 281 -12.83 18.15 13.26
#